data_dc19dad3226ede8d40db59f36d83e420
#
_entry.id   dc19dad3226ede8d40db59f36d83e420
#
_cell.length_a   1.000
_cell.length_b   1.000
_cell.length_c   1.000
_cell.angle_alpha   90.00
_cell.angle_beta   90.00
_cell.angle_gamma   90.00
#
_symmetry.space_group_name_H-M   'P 1'
#
loop_
_entity.id
_entity.type
_entity.pdbx_description
1 polymer ?
#
loop_
_entity_poly.entity_id
_entity_poly.type
_entity_poly.pdbx_seq_one_letter_code
_entity_poly.pdbx_strand_id
1 'polypeptide(L)'
;MKKSIILVIALIVSAMAFAERDYNTLKGLSFGIGLPFECKDLPGAGMSFNLGYDCAYPINDHFAMGFYLTGGGGFWGEYKKYSDVDHFHPVFRLTAGLMMQIGDPQNKPWLVGVAPGTGFGLYDMDMVLPVEVRFGKFITDRWYIMGELTYHASLANETATIEPAIRVGYNFGRKVNARK
;
A
#
# COMPACT_ATOMS: atom_id res chain seq x y z
N MET A 1 -3.52 -24.33 -10.81
CA MET A 1 -3.56 -23.25 -9.80
C MET A 1 -2.76 -23.55 -8.54
N LYS A 2 -2.95 -24.66 -7.81
CA LYS A 2 -2.19 -24.96 -6.55
C LYS A 2 -0.65 -24.96 -6.74
N LYS A 3 -0.16 -25.51 -7.85
CA LYS A 3 1.30 -25.56 -8.13
C LYS A 3 1.93 -24.20 -8.37
N SER A 4 1.20 -23.26 -9.00
CA SER A 4 1.69 -21.90 -9.25
C SER A 4 1.80 -21.07 -7.97
N ILE A 5 0.86 -21.25 -7.03
CA ILE A 5 0.91 -20.59 -5.72
C ILE A 5 2.11 -21.09 -4.92
N ILE A 6 2.38 -22.39 -4.93
CA ILE A 6 3.53 -23.00 -4.25
C ILE A 6 4.85 -22.46 -4.86
N LEU A 7 4.91 -22.32 -6.17
CA LEU A 7 6.10 -21.76 -6.83
C LEU A 7 6.35 -20.30 -6.46
N VAL A 8 5.30 -19.49 -6.39
CA VAL A 8 5.40 -18.09 -5.96
C VAL A 8 5.84 -17.99 -4.49
N ILE A 9 5.25 -18.80 -3.62
CA ILE A 9 5.65 -18.85 -2.20
C ILE A 9 7.10 -19.34 -2.07
N ALA A 10 7.51 -20.36 -2.81
CA ALA A 10 8.89 -20.85 -2.81
C ALA A 10 9.88 -19.80 -3.33
N LEU A 11 9.51 -19.03 -4.35
CA LEU A 11 10.31 -17.90 -4.86
C LEU A 11 10.45 -16.78 -3.81
N ILE A 12 9.38 -16.44 -3.12
CA ILE A 12 9.39 -15.45 -2.04
C ILE A 12 10.27 -15.93 -0.87
N VAL A 13 10.09 -17.18 -0.44
CA VAL A 13 10.88 -17.79 0.65
C VAL A 13 12.34 -17.92 0.27
N SER A 14 12.67 -18.32 -0.96
CA SER A 14 14.06 -18.38 -1.42
C SER A 14 14.68 -16.99 -1.51
N ALA A 15 13.96 -15.98 -2.02
CA ALA A 15 14.43 -14.60 -2.00
C ALA A 15 14.69 -14.10 -0.57
N MET A 16 13.86 -14.50 0.39
CA MET A 16 14.07 -14.17 1.80
C MET A 16 15.29 -14.88 2.42
N ALA A 17 15.59 -16.13 2.01
CA ALA A 17 16.73 -16.89 2.50
C ALA A 17 18.08 -16.40 1.96
N PHE A 18 18.11 -15.81 0.76
CA PHE A 18 19.33 -15.20 0.21
C PHE A 18 19.66 -13.82 0.78
N ALA A 19 18.79 -13.26 1.61
CA ALA A 19 18.91 -11.88 2.13
C ALA A 19 19.77 -11.77 3.40
N GLU A 20 20.58 -12.75 3.73
CA GLU A 20 21.54 -12.67 4.85
C GLU A 20 22.80 -11.83 4.56
N ARG A 21 22.85 -11.19 3.39
CA ARG A 21 23.92 -10.24 3.11
C ARG A 21 23.64 -8.91 3.80
N ASP A 22 24.70 -8.34 4.32
CA ASP A 22 24.86 -7.13 5.12
C ASP A 22 24.34 -5.81 4.49
N TYR A 23 23.14 -5.78 3.90
CA TYR A 23 22.58 -4.62 3.22
C TYR A 23 21.42 -3.98 4.00
N ASN A 24 21.16 -2.70 3.74
CA ASN A 24 20.03 -1.98 4.32
C ASN A 24 18.70 -2.59 3.86
N THR A 25 18.07 -3.36 4.71
CA THR A 25 16.74 -3.91 4.44
C THR A 25 15.67 -2.90 4.84
N LEU A 26 14.66 -2.71 3.99
CA LEU A 26 13.42 -2.09 4.42
C LEU A 26 12.62 -3.12 5.23
N LYS A 27 12.33 -2.80 6.46
CA LYS A 27 11.33 -3.46 7.31
C LYS A 27 10.65 -2.36 8.09
N GLY A 28 9.48 -1.95 7.62
CA GLY A 28 8.82 -0.75 8.12
C GLY A 28 7.37 -0.98 8.47
N LEU A 29 6.89 -0.19 9.41
CA LEU A 29 5.48 0.04 9.62
C LEU A 29 5.13 1.40 9.04
N SER A 30 3.99 1.49 8.37
CA SER A 30 3.52 2.72 7.75
C SER A 30 2.07 3.00 8.12
N PHE A 31 1.76 4.29 8.20
CA PHE A 31 0.41 4.80 8.42
C PHE A 31 0.07 5.76 7.29
N GLY A 32 -1.11 5.61 6.71
CA GLY A 32 -1.62 6.45 5.64
C GLY A 32 -2.96 7.08 5.97
N ILE A 33 -3.15 8.27 5.43
CA ILE A 33 -4.44 8.98 5.42
C ILE A 33 -4.77 9.27 3.97
N GLY A 34 -5.96 8.88 3.55
CA GLY A 34 -6.46 9.06 2.19
C GLY A 34 -7.77 9.83 2.14
N LEU A 35 -8.03 10.37 0.96
CA LEU A 35 -9.26 11.09 0.65
C LEU A 35 -9.91 10.38 -0.55
N PRO A 36 -10.83 9.46 -0.34
CA PRO A 36 -11.56 8.81 -1.42
C PRO A 36 -12.53 9.78 -2.10
N PHE A 37 -12.54 9.75 -3.43
CA PHE A 37 -13.44 10.50 -4.29
C PHE A 37 -14.18 9.54 -5.23
N GLU A 38 -15.47 9.65 -5.27
CA GLU A 38 -16.28 8.88 -6.21
C GLU A 38 -16.18 9.44 -7.64
N CYS A 39 -16.07 8.56 -8.63
CA CYS A 39 -15.88 8.95 -10.04
C CYS A 39 -17.18 9.15 -10.79
N LYS A 40 -18.34 9.02 -10.14
CA LYS A 40 -19.67 9.14 -10.77
C LYS A 40 -20.38 10.43 -10.35
N ASP A 41 -21.32 10.88 -11.12
CA ASP A 41 -22.15 12.11 -11.17
C ASP A 41 -22.39 12.95 -9.89
N LEU A 42 -22.01 12.47 -8.73
CA LEU A 42 -22.08 13.19 -7.47
C LEU A 42 -20.72 13.05 -6.74
N PRO A 43 -20.07 14.16 -6.40
CA PRO A 43 -18.82 14.10 -5.67
C PRO A 43 -19.07 13.60 -4.24
N GLY A 44 -18.94 12.30 -4.03
CA GLY A 44 -18.78 11.76 -2.70
C GLY A 44 -17.35 12.04 -2.22
N ALA A 45 -17.21 12.53 -1.01
CA ALA A 45 -15.92 12.69 -0.36
C ALA A 45 -15.88 11.86 0.91
N GLY A 46 -14.72 11.32 1.21
CA GLY A 46 -14.52 10.50 2.41
C GLY A 46 -13.15 10.68 3.02
N MET A 47 -12.89 9.90 4.04
CA MET A 47 -11.59 9.81 4.68
C MET A 47 -11.25 8.35 4.95
N SER A 48 -10.01 7.98 4.75
CA SER A 48 -9.51 6.65 5.03
C SER A 48 -8.26 6.68 5.88
N PHE A 49 -8.06 5.59 6.62
CA PHE A 49 -6.89 5.34 7.45
C PHE A 49 -6.35 3.96 7.13
N ASN A 50 -5.04 3.87 6.94
CA ASN A 50 -4.39 2.64 6.51
C ASN A 50 -3.14 2.38 7.33
N LEU A 51 -3.00 1.15 7.80
CA LEU A 51 -1.77 0.64 8.40
C LEU A 51 -1.11 -0.30 7.41
N GLY A 52 0.20 -0.23 7.30
CA GLY A 52 0.96 -1.07 6.39
C GLY A 52 2.21 -1.64 7.03
N TYR A 53 2.61 -2.79 6.51
CA TYR A 53 3.92 -3.37 6.71
C TYR A 53 4.64 -3.40 5.37
N ASP A 54 5.79 -2.75 5.30
CA ASP A 54 6.59 -2.61 4.09
C ASP A 54 7.91 -3.38 4.26
N CYS A 55 8.26 -4.19 3.28
CA CYS A 55 9.44 -5.03 3.32
C CYS A 55 10.14 -5.04 1.96
N ALA A 56 11.46 -4.80 1.93
CA ALA A 56 12.27 -4.99 0.75
C ALA A 56 13.66 -5.51 1.14
N TYR A 57 14.15 -6.44 0.34
CA TYR A 57 15.45 -7.07 0.50
C TYR A 57 16.34 -6.68 -0.68
N PRO A 58 17.59 -6.31 -0.45
CA PRO A 58 18.49 -5.91 -1.51
C PRO A 58 18.81 -7.09 -2.43
N ILE A 59 18.69 -6.84 -3.72
CA ILE A 59 19.11 -7.74 -4.78
C ILE A 59 20.52 -7.37 -5.23
N ASN A 60 20.80 -6.07 -5.28
CA ASN A 60 22.11 -5.52 -5.59
C ASN A 60 22.28 -4.15 -4.92
N ASP A 61 23.40 -3.46 -5.19
CA ASP A 61 23.76 -2.18 -4.58
C ASP A 61 22.78 -1.03 -4.91
N HIS A 62 21.94 -1.18 -5.94
CA HIS A 62 21.02 -0.14 -6.40
C HIS A 62 19.56 -0.55 -6.42
N PHE A 63 19.27 -1.81 -6.12
CA PHE A 63 17.93 -2.34 -6.22
C PHE A 63 17.59 -3.32 -5.10
N ALA A 64 16.46 -3.08 -4.45
CA ALA A 64 15.86 -4.02 -3.51
C ALA A 64 14.42 -4.29 -3.92
N MET A 65 13.94 -5.47 -3.63
CA MET A 65 12.57 -5.89 -3.92
C MET A 65 11.99 -6.68 -2.75
N GLY A 66 10.71 -6.56 -2.56
CA GLY A 66 9.99 -7.27 -1.53
C GLY A 66 8.48 -7.13 -1.70
N PHE A 67 7.80 -7.06 -0.60
CA PHE A 67 6.35 -6.96 -0.58
C PHE A 67 5.88 -5.95 0.46
N TYR A 68 4.65 -5.54 0.32
CA TYR A 68 3.95 -4.84 1.38
C TYR A 68 2.54 -5.40 1.58
N LEU A 69 2.05 -5.21 2.78
CA LEU A 69 0.70 -5.55 3.18
C LEU A 69 0.07 -4.33 3.83
N THR A 70 -1.12 -3.96 3.39
CA THR A 70 -1.86 -2.86 3.98
C THR A 70 -3.24 -3.31 4.36
N GLY A 71 -3.64 -2.97 5.56
CA GLY A 71 -5.02 -3.09 6.03
C GLY A 71 -5.54 -1.73 6.43
N GLY A 72 -6.78 -1.44 6.13
CA GLY A 72 -7.36 -0.17 6.48
C GLY A 72 -8.85 -0.12 6.29
N GLY A 73 -9.41 1.02 6.57
CA GLY A 73 -10.81 1.30 6.38
C GLY A 73 -11.04 2.79 6.19
N GLY A 74 -12.17 3.11 5.65
CA GLY A 74 -12.57 4.48 5.39
C GLY A 74 -14.06 4.66 5.50
N PHE A 75 -14.45 5.90 5.38
CA PHE A 75 -15.84 6.32 5.33
C PHE A 75 -16.02 7.06 4.02
N TRP A 76 -16.99 6.64 3.22
CA TRP A 76 -17.43 7.37 2.05
C TRP A 76 -18.82 7.90 2.30
N GLY A 77 -19.08 9.16 1.91
CA GLY A 77 -20.37 9.78 2.00
C GLY A 77 -20.86 10.19 0.62
N GLU A 78 -22.09 9.84 0.25
CA GLU A 78 -22.76 10.43 -0.89
C GLU A 78 -23.26 11.83 -0.52
N TYR A 79 -22.87 12.85 -1.29
CA TYR A 79 -23.40 14.19 -1.16
C TYR A 79 -24.69 14.29 -1.99
N LYS A 80 -25.84 14.03 -1.39
CA LYS A 80 -27.11 14.38 -2.00
C LYS A 80 -27.38 15.86 -1.86
N LYS A 81 -27.58 16.52 -2.98
CA LYS A 81 -27.72 17.98 -3.12
C LYS A 81 -28.84 18.64 -2.30
N TYR A 82 -29.74 17.89 -1.66
CA TYR A 82 -30.94 18.38 -1.00
C TYR A 82 -31.39 17.64 0.26
N SER A 83 -30.65 16.77 0.81
CA SER A 83 -30.99 16.13 2.10
C SER A 83 -29.75 15.71 2.86
N ASP A 84 -29.89 15.73 4.17
CA ASP A 84 -28.93 15.40 5.18
C ASP A 84 -27.91 14.32 4.78
N VAL A 85 -26.71 14.39 5.35
CA VAL A 85 -25.61 13.41 5.19
C VAL A 85 -26.15 12.02 5.47
N ASP A 86 -26.63 11.35 4.44
CA ASP A 86 -27.51 10.22 4.68
C ASP A 86 -26.78 8.93 4.98
N HIS A 87 -25.58 8.70 4.53
CA HIS A 87 -24.94 7.41 4.85
C HIS A 87 -23.40 7.48 4.83
N PHE A 88 -22.80 7.27 5.99
CA PHE A 88 -21.41 6.88 6.09
C PHE A 88 -21.29 5.40 5.76
N HIS A 89 -20.65 5.07 4.65
CA HIS A 89 -20.36 3.70 4.27
C HIS A 89 -18.96 3.31 4.75
N PRO A 90 -18.83 2.54 5.84
CA PRO A 90 -17.54 2.05 6.24
C PRO A 90 -17.09 0.96 5.27
N VAL A 91 -15.90 1.12 4.72
CA VAL A 91 -15.27 0.14 3.84
C VAL A 91 -13.97 -0.33 4.46
N PHE A 92 -13.79 -1.63 4.55
CA PHE A 92 -12.53 -2.26 4.94
C PHE A 92 -11.81 -2.79 3.71
N ARG A 93 -10.49 -2.67 3.70
CA ARG A 93 -9.67 -3.18 2.60
C ARG A 93 -8.40 -3.84 3.10
N LEU A 94 -7.93 -4.77 2.30
CA LEU A 94 -6.65 -5.42 2.44
C LEU A 94 -5.98 -5.42 1.08
N THR A 95 -4.76 -4.89 1.00
CA THR A 95 -3.94 -4.94 -0.21
C THR A 95 -2.63 -5.62 0.09
N ALA A 96 -2.14 -6.41 -0.86
CA ALA A 96 -0.85 -7.06 -0.78
C ALA A 96 -0.16 -6.95 -2.13
N GLY A 97 1.06 -6.46 -2.16
CA GLY A 97 1.74 -6.17 -3.40
C GLY A 97 3.24 -6.16 -3.31
N LEU A 98 3.86 -5.79 -4.43
CA LEU A 98 5.29 -5.70 -4.57
C LEU A 98 5.79 -4.33 -4.12
N MET A 99 6.90 -4.33 -3.39
CA MET A 99 7.65 -3.13 -3.01
C MET A 99 9.02 -3.18 -3.66
N MET A 100 9.38 -2.12 -4.34
CA MET A 100 10.68 -1.93 -4.95
C MET A 100 11.39 -0.72 -4.32
N GLN A 101 12.66 -0.87 -4.07
CA GLN A 101 13.55 0.20 -3.63
C GLN A 101 14.57 0.43 -4.74
N ILE A 102 14.66 1.65 -5.23
CA ILE A 102 15.49 2.03 -6.37
C ILE A 102 16.47 3.11 -5.95
N GLY A 103 17.74 2.92 -6.28
CA GLY A 103 18.85 3.80 -5.91
C GLY A 103 19.68 3.22 -4.79
N ASP A 104 20.76 3.92 -4.45
CA ASP A 104 21.66 3.52 -3.38
C ASP A 104 20.92 3.42 -2.04
N PRO A 105 20.86 2.22 -1.41
CA PRO A 105 20.19 2.03 -0.14
C PRO A 105 20.74 2.89 1.00
N GLN A 106 21.98 3.38 0.87
CA GLN A 106 22.61 4.25 1.85
C GLN A 106 22.24 5.73 1.65
N ASN A 107 21.73 6.09 0.47
CA ASN A 107 21.50 7.48 0.06
C ASN A 107 20.02 7.77 -0.21
N LYS A 108 19.15 7.40 0.72
CA LYS A 108 17.72 7.71 0.69
C LYS A 108 17.05 7.26 -0.62
N PRO A 109 16.98 5.97 -0.89
CA PRO A 109 16.44 5.43 -2.13
C PRO A 109 14.97 5.78 -2.34
N TRP A 110 14.53 5.69 -3.59
CA TRP A 110 13.13 5.77 -3.94
C TRP A 110 12.41 4.47 -3.60
N LEU A 111 11.15 4.59 -3.24
CA LEU A 111 10.23 3.49 -2.98
C LEU A 111 9.11 3.50 -4.01
N VAL A 112 8.86 2.36 -4.62
CA VAL A 112 7.77 2.17 -5.58
C VAL A 112 7.01 0.91 -5.19
N GLY A 113 5.70 0.99 -5.15
CA GLY A 113 4.85 -0.15 -4.80
C GLY A 113 3.66 -0.28 -5.74
N VAL A 114 3.21 -1.51 -5.97
CA VAL A 114 1.97 -1.82 -6.67
C VAL A 114 1.30 -3.01 -6.00
N ALA A 115 0.01 -2.92 -5.72
CA ALA A 115 -0.75 -3.99 -5.12
C ALA A 115 -2.17 -4.10 -5.67
N PRO A 116 -2.61 -5.29 -6.04
CA PRO A 116 -4.02 -5.63 -6.02
C PRO A 116 -4.46 -5.87 -4.58
N GLY A 117 -5.77 -5.81 -4.37
CA GLY A 117 -6.36 -6.08 -3.07
C GLY A 117 -7.80 -6.53 -3.12
N THR A 118 -8.37 -6.64 -1.97
CA THR A 118 -9.80 -6.87 -1.78
C THR A 118 -10.31 -5.96 -0.66
N GLY A 119 -11.53 -5.52 -0.78
CA GLY A 119 -12.22 -4.74 0.24
C GLY A 119 -13.67 -5.16 0.35
N PHE A 120 -14.29 -4.72 1.42
CA PHE A 120 -15.67 -5.04 1.74
C PHE A 120 -16.36 -3.82 2.37
N GLY A 121 -17.46 -3.39 1.74
CA GLY A 121 -18.35 -2.37 2.28
C GLY A 121 -19.34 -3.01 3.25
N LEU A 122 -19.39 -2.52 4.48
CA LEU A 122 -20.27 -3.10 5.49
C LEU A 122 -21.76 -2.77 5.29
N TYR A 123 -22.05 -1.64 4.66
CA TYR A 123 -23.44 -1.21 4.50
C TYR A 123 -24.16 -1.95 3.37
N ASP A 124 -23.51 -2.02 2.21
CA ASP A 124 -24.11 -2.60 1.00
C ASP A 124 -23.68 -4.04 0.77
N MET A 125 -22.90 -4.61 1.68
CA MET A 125 -22.28 -5.94 1.50
C MET A 125 -21.52 -6.05 0.17
N ASP A 126 -20.99 -4.93 -0.30
CA ASP A 126 -20.34 -4.84 -1.60
C ASP A 126 -18.87 -5.24 -1.52
N MET A 127 -18.44 -6.01 -2.52
CA MET A 127 -17.03 -6.31 -2.71
C MET A 127 -16.37 -5.24 -3.54
N VAL A 128 -15.26 -4.74 -3.05
CA VAL A 128 -14.43 -3.74 -3.71
C VAL A 128 -13.08 -4.36 -4.07
N LEU A 129 -12.63 -4.11 -5.30
CA LEU A 129 -11.32 -4.53 -5.78
C LEU A 129 -10.38 -3.31 -5.85
N PRO A 130 -9.58 -3.06 -4.83
CA PRO A 130 -8.59 -2.01 -4.86
C PRO A 130 -7.37 -2.41 -5.71
N VAL A 131 -6.88 -1.46 -6.49
CA VAL A 131 -5.55 -1.50 -7.11
C VAL A 131 -4.79 -0.27 -6.62
N GLU A 132 -3.67 -0.50 -5.99
CA GLU A 132 -2.90 0.52 -5.31
C GLU A 132 -1.54 0.71 -5.96
N VAL A 133 -1.14 1.97 -6.15
CA VAL A 133 0.20 2.36 -6.59
C VAL A 133 0.79 3.32 -5.57
N ARG A 134 2.05 3.11 -5.23
CA ARG A 134 2.81 3.92 -4.27
C ARG A 134 4.08 4.44 -4.89
N PHE A 135 4.43 5.66 -4.52
CA PHE A 135 5.69 6.27 -4.89
C PHE A 135 6.17 7.18 -3.77
N GLY A 136 7.43 7.04 -3.38
CA GLY A 136 7.96 7.84 -2.29
C GLY A 136 9.45 7.76 -2.13
N LYS A 137 9.93 8.28 -1.01
CA LYS A 137 11.35 8.38 -0.72
C LYS A 137 11.62 8.36 0.78
N PHE A 138 12.79 7.90 1.16
CA PHE A 138 13.31 8.11 2.51
C PHE A 138 13.62 9.59 2.74
N ILE A 139 13.07 10.14 3.83
CA ILE A 139 13.38 11.50 4.31
C ILE A 139 14.63 11.47 5.19
N THR A 140 14.68 10.50 6.07
CA THR A 140 15.82 10.21 6.94
C THR A 140 16.22 8.74 6.77
N ASP A 141 17.20 8.30 7.52
CA ASP A 141 17.63 6.89 7.52
C ASP A 141 16.54 5.90 7.99
N ARG A 142 15.52 6.40 8.69
CA ARG A 142 14.45 5.58 9.26
C ARG A 142 13.06 5.98 8.81
N TRP A 143 12.85 7.26 8.49
CA TRP A 143 11.55 7.76 8.09
C TRP A 143 11.43 7.88 6.58
N TYR A 144 10.34 7.42 6.04
CA TYR A 144 9.99 7.57 4.62
C TYR A 144 8.58 8.11 4.48
N ILE A 145 8.34 8.80 3.37
CA ILE A 145 7.03 9.30 2.97
C ILE A 145 6.71 8.78 1.57
N MET A 146 5.47 8.40 1.36
CA MET A 146 4.97 7.94 0.07
C MET A 146 3.64 8.63 -0.25
N GLY A 147 3.46 9.02 -1.50
CA GLY A 147 2.15 9.23 -2.09
C GLY A 147 1.58 7.88 -2.49
N GLU A 148 0.30 7.71 -2.30
CA GLU A 148 -0.44 6.51 -2.66
C GLU A 148 -1.65 6.93 -3.49
N LEU A 149 -1.93 6.18 -4.53
CA LEU A 149 -3.15 6.31 -5.32
C LEU A 149 -3.80 4.94 -5.39
N THR A 150 -5.02 4.84 -4.88
CA THR A 150 -5.80 3.60 -4.92
C THR A 150 -7.03 3.82 -5.80
N TYR A 151 -7.20 2.92 -6.76
CA TYR A 151 -8.43 2.80 -7.53
C TYR A 151 -9.26 1.66 -6.96
N HIS A 152 -10.49 1.93 -6.61
CA HIS A 152 -11.45 0.95 -6.09
C HIS A 152 -12.55 0.73 -7.12
N ALA A 153 -12.70 -0.51 -7.58
CA ALA A 153 -13.84 -0.92 -8.39
C ALA A 153 -14.85 -1.65 -7.50
N SER A 154 -16.07 -1.15 -7.43
CA SER A 154 -17.20 -1.85 -6.81
C SER A 154 -17.71 -2.92 -7.76
N LEU A 155 -17.99 -4.12 -7.25
CA LEU A 155 -18.51 -5.22 -8.06
C LEU A 155 -20.05 -5.21 -8.15
N ALA A 156 -20.74 -4.64 -7.16
CA ALA A 156 -22.21 -4.64 -7.11
C ALA A 156 -22.81 -3.39 -7.75
N ASN A 157 -22.19 -2.23 -7.58
CA ASN A 157 -22.80 -0.94 -7.93
C ASN A 157 -22.24 -0.30 -9.20
N GLU A 158 -21.31 -0.96 -9.91
CA GLU A 158 -20.61 -0.42 -11.08
C GLU A 158 -20.00 0.99 -10.84
N THR A 159 -19.66 1.27 -9.59
CA THR A 159 -19.05 2.53 -9.19
C THR A 159 -17.55 2.37 -9.06
N ALA A 160 -16.84 3.46 -9.24
CA ALA A 160 -15.40 3.49 -9.05
C ALA A 160 -15.03 4.67 -8.15
N THR A 161 -14.06 4.45 -7.28
CA THR A 161 -13.54 5.48 -6.37
C THR A 161 -12.03 5.60 -6.57
N ILE A 162 -11.52 6.81 -6.63
CA ILE A 162 -10.10 7.11 -6.64
C ILE A 162 -9.73 7.69 -5.29
N GLU A 163 -8.70 7.17 -4.68
CA GLU A 163 -8.24 7.59 -3.36
C GLU A 163 -6.77 7.97 -3.42
N PRO A 164 -6.44 9.27 -3.53
CA PRO A 164 -5.12 9.76 -3.19
C PRO A 164 -4.90 9.71 -1.68
N ALA A 165 -3.71 9.27 -1.28
CA ALA A 165 -3.33 9.21 0.12
C ALA A 165 -1.86 9.62 0.31
N ILE A 166 -1.56 10.07 1.53
CA ILE A 166 -0.19 10.29 2.00
C ILE A 166 0.10 9.27 3.08
N ARG A 167 1.25 8.64 2.99
CA ARG A 167 1.72 7.63 3.91
C ARG A 167 3.05 8.01 4.50
N VAL A 168 3.19 7.85 5.80
CA VAL A 168 4.44 8.00 6.53
C VAL A 168 4.80 6.66 7.14
N GLY A 169 6.05 6.25 6.98
CA GLY A 169 6.53 4.98 7.49
C GLY A 169 7.83 5.12 8.28
N TYR A 170 8.02 4.18 9.18
CA TYR A 170 9.22 4.04 9.99
C TYR A 170 9.89 2.71 9.71
N ASN A 171 11.13 2.77 9.24
CA ASN A 171 11.97 1.61 8.97
C ASN A 171 12.74 1.21 10.24
N PHE A 172 12.48 0.02 10.73
CA PHE A 172 13.24 -0.62 11.81
C PHE A 172 14.24 -1.66 11.32
N GLY A 173 14.35 -1.81 10.00
CA GLY A 173 15.36 -2.65 9.36
C GLY A 173 16.78 -2.23 9.77
N ARG A 174 17.66 -3.20 9.82
CA ARG A 174 19.03 -3.01 10.29
C ARG A 174 19.80 -2.18 9.27
N LYS A 175 20.38 -1.05 9.70
CA LYS A 175 21.47 -0.42 8.96
C LYS A 175 22.69 -1.31 9.05
N VAL A 176 23.22 -1.68 7.92
CA VAL A 176 24.57 -2.19 7.88
C VAL A 176 25.51 -1.03 7.71
N ASN A 177 26.31 -0.79 8.73
CA ASN A 177 27.42 0.12 8.61
C ASN A 177 28.32 -0.41 7.50
N ALA A 178 28.53 0.40 6.45
CA ALA A 178 29.58 0.11 5.49
C ALA A 178 30.86 -0.16 6.26
N ARG A 179 31.43 -1.34 6.10
CA ARG A 179 32.76 -1.61 6.60
C ARG A 179 33.69 -0.58 5.94
N LYS A 180 34.29 0.27 6.79
CA LYS A 180 35.41 1.12 6.40
C LYS A 180 36.57 0.29 5.89
#